data_56dc818df9ad33d08f258296661af157
#
_entry.id   56dc818df9ad33d08f258296661af157
#
_cell.length_a   1.000
_cell.length_b   1.000
_cell.length_c   1.000
_cell.angle_alpha   90.00
_cell.angle_beta   90.00
_cell.angle_gamma   90.00
#
_symmetry.space_group_name_H-M   'P 1'
#
loop_
_entity.id
_entity.type
_entity.pdbx_description
1 polymer ?
#
loop_
_entity_poly.entity_id
_entity_poly.type
_entity_poly.pdbx_seq_one_letter_code
_entity_poly.pdbx_strand_id
1 'polypeptide(L)'
;MILQPIDYVVDAWIVLAVLSAAYVAFDQFRGNPEATVMKWGFVLVTLYMGPIGVLLYVMADKEPSPGTHEAFVAPLWKQSVGSTVHCVAGDATGIILAAILTALLGLPMWADVLIEYVAGFAFGLFIFQALFMR
;
A
#
# COMPACT_ATOMS: atom_id res chain seq x y z
N MET A 1 -13.03 6.55 -30.33
CA MET A 1 -13.44 6.21 -28.94
C MET A 1 -13.59 7.52 -28.18
N ILE A 2 -14.80 7.86 -27.79
CA ILE A 2 -15.04 9.11 -27.05
C ILE A 2 -14.85 8.78 -25.58
N LEU A 3 -13.79 9.32 -24.96
CA LEU A 3 -13.55 9.18 -23.53
C LEU A 3 -14.68 9.88 -22.77
N GLN A 4 -15.22 9.18 -21.78
CA GLN A 4 -16.22 9.77 -20.89
C GLN A 4 -15.52 10.70 -19.88
N PRO A 5 -16.22 11.70 -19.33
CA PRO A 5 -15.63 12.58 -18.32
C PRO A 5 -15.04 11.82 -17.12
N ILE A 6 -15.60 10.66 -16.78
CA ILE A 6 -15.11 9.79 -15.70
C ILE A 6 -13.72 9.22 -16.00
N ASP A 7 -13.41 8.94 -17.29
CA ASP A 7 -12.12 8.40 -17.69
C ASP A 7 -10.99 9.39 -17.37
N TYR A 8 -11.23 10.69 -17.62
CA TYR A 8 -10.26 11.74 -17.29
C TYR A 8 -10.03 11.86 -15.78
N VAL A 9 -11.07 11.67 -14.95
CA VAL A 9 -10.96 11.68 -13.51
C VAL A 9 -10.14 10.47 -13.02
N VAL A 10 -10.40 9.30 -13.60
CA VAL A 10 -9.65 8.07 -13.27
C VAL A 10 -8.18 8.21 -13.69
N ASP A 11 -7.93 8.68 -14.90
CA ASP A 11 -6.56 8.90 -15.40
C ASP A 11 -5.80 9.91 -14.53
N ALA A 12 -6.44 11.03 -14.18
CA ALA A 12 -5.85 12.03 -13.27
C ALA A 12 -5.55 11.44 -11.90
N TRP A 13 -6.44 10.61 -11.36
CA TRP A 13 -6.21 9.93 -10.08
C TRP A 13 -5.05 8.94 -10.15
N ILE A 14 -4.95 8.16 -11.23
CA ILE A 14 -3.82 7.22 -11.44
C ILE A 14 -2.50 7.98 -11.51
N VAL A 15 -2.44 9.09 -12.23
CA VAL A 15 -1.23 9.94 -12.29
C VAL A 15 -0.86 10.48 -10.92
N LEU A 16 -1.84 10.99 -10.17
CA LEU A 16 -1.62 11.45 -8.79
C LEU A 16 -1.15 10.32 -7.87
N ALA A 17 -1.72 9.13 -7.99
CA ALA A 17 -1.33 7.98 -7.20
C ALA A 17 0.12 7.55 -7.49
N VAL A 18 0.51 7.49 -8.76
CA VAL A 18 1.88 7.15 -9.17
C VAL A 18 2.89 8.19 -8.68
N LEU A 19 2.58 9.49 -8.84
CA LEU A 19 3.44 10.57 -8.34
C LEU A 19 3.55 10.54 -6.81
N SER A 20 2.47 10.28 -6.13
CA SER A 20 2.43 10.13 -4.67
C SER A 20 3.28 8.96 -4.20
N ALA A 21 3.15 7.80 -4.83
CA ALA A 21 3.96 6.62 -4.53
C ALA A 21 5.45 6.86 -4.83
N ALA A 22 5.77 7.52 -5.92
CA ALA A 22 7.14 7.89 -6.26
C ALA A 22 7.75 8.83 -5.21
N TYR A 23 7.00 9.80 -4.73
CA TYR A 23 7.44 10.70 -3.65
C TYR A 23 7.72 9.92 -2.35
N VAL A 24 6.78 9.08 -1.93
CA VAL A 24 6.96 8.29 -0.70
C VAL A 24 8.14 7.32 -0.84
N ALA A 25 8.28 6.66 -1.99
CA ALA A 25 9.41 5.78 -2.25
C ALA A 25 10.74 6.55 -2.16
N PHE A 26 10.82 7.69 -2.82
CA PHE A 26 12.03 8.51 -2.80
C PHE A 26 12.41 8.95 -1.38
N ASP A 27 11.45 9.45 -0.62
CA ASP A 27 11.66 9.93 0.74
C ASP A 27 12.02 8.79 1.71
N GLN A 28 11.29 7.67 1.64
CA GLN A 28 11.51 6.48 2.47
C GLN A 28 12.90 5.86 2.26
N PHE A 29 13.31 5.70 1.00
CA PHE A 29 14.58 5.04 0.69
C PHE A 29 15.79 5.96 0.77
N ARG A 30 15.58 7.28 0.80
CA ARG A 30 16.66 8.24 0.90
C ARG A 30 17.12 8.51 2.33
N GLY A 31 16.22 8.53 3.30
CA GLY A 31 16.60 8.96 4.64
C GLY A 31 15.76 8.48 5.81
N ASN A 32 14.60 7.86 5.58
CA ASN A 32 13.77 7.42 6.68
C ASN A 32 14.31 6.10 7.27
N PRO A 33 14.58 6.03 8.60
CA PRO A 33 15.23 4.86 9.22
C PRO A 33 14.25 3.73 9.56
N GLU A 34 13.31 3.45 8.66
CA GLU A 34 12.31 2.41 8.84
C GLU A 34 12.75 1.08 8.22
N ALA A 35 12.18 -0.04 8.67
CA ALA A 35 12.43 -1.35 8.10
C ALA A 35 12.00 -1.41 6.63
N THR A 36 12.77 -2.10 5.79
CA THR A 36 12.52 -2.19 4.35
C THR A 36 11.10 -2.66 4.01
N VAL A 37 10.57 -3.61 4.78
CA VAL A 37 9.20 -4.13 4.59
C VAL A 37 8.17 -3.03 4.83
N MET A 38 8.35 -2.21 5.86
CA MET A 38 7.47 -1.08 6.16
C MET A 38 7.55 0.00 5.08
N LYS A 39 8.74 0.27 4.55
CA LYS A 39 8.92 1.18 3.42
C LYS A 39 8.08 0.77 2.23
N TRP A 40 8.15 -0.50 1.85
CA TRP A 40 7.32 -1.04 0.77
C TRP A 40 5.83 -1.01 1.10
N GLY A 41 5.46 -1.26 2.36
CA GLY A 41 4.09 -1.14 2.82
C GLY A 41 3.50 0.25 2.55
N PHE A 42 4.20 1.29 2.96
CA PHE A 42 3.77 2.68 2.69
C PHE A 42 3.75 3.04 1.21
N VAL A 43 4.74 2.58 0.44
CA VAL A 43 4.77 2.82 -1.02
C VAL A 43 3.56 2.17 -1.70
N LEU A 44 3.26 0.91 -1.40
CA LEU A 44 2.13 0.20 -1.99
C LEU A 44 0.78 0.80 -1.59
N VAL A 45 0.59 1.11 -0.31
CA VAL A 45 -0.65 1.76 0.14
C VAL A 45 -0.81 3.13 -0.50
N THR A 46 0.28 3.88 -0.65
CA THR A 46 0.24 5.18 -1.34
C THR A 46 -0.11 5.00 -2.82
N LEU A 47 0.38 3.96 -3.48
CA LEU A 47 0.01 3.65 -4.86
C LEU A 47 -1.50 3.37 -5.00
N TYR A 48 -2.10 2.69 -4.01
CA TYR A 48 -3.55 2.38 -4.04
C TYR A 48 -4.42 3.56 -3.60
N MET A 49 -3.96 4.37 -2.64
CA MET A 49 -4.72 5.46 -2.04
C MET A 49 -4.35 6.86 -2.58
N GLY A 50 -3.31 6.97 -3.37
CA GLY A 50 -2.86 8.24 -3.92
C GLY A 50 -2.42 9.25 -2.83
N PRO A 51 -2.83 10.52 -2.94
CA PRO A 51 -2.44 11.58 -1.98
C PRO A 51 -2.82 11.28 -0.53
N ILE A 52 -3.87 10.47 -0.29
CA ILE A 52 -4.27 10.05 1.06
C ILE A 52 -3.16 9.19 1.69
N GLY A 53 -2.52 8.34 0.91
CA GLY A 53 -1.37 7.56 1.37
C GLY A 53 -0.18 8.43 1.76
N VAL A 54 0.08 9.51 1.02
CA VAL A 54 1.11 10.50 1.39
C VAL A 54 0.78 11.14 2.74
N LEU A 55 -0.47 11.52 2.94
CA LEU A 55 -0.91 12.10 4.20
C LEU A 55 -0.68 11.14 5.38
N LEU A 56 -1.06 9.88 5.23
CA LEU A 56 -0.82 8.86 6.24
C LEU A 56 0.66 8.67 6.53
N TYR A 57 1.48 8.62 5.50
CA TYR A 57 2.93 8.52 5.63
C TYR A 57 3.54 9.69 6.40
N VAL A 58 3.21 10.92 6.02
CA VAL A 58 3.73 12.14 6.68
C VAL A 58 3.29 12.22 8.14
N MET A 59 2.06 11.81 8.45
CA MET A 59 1.52 11.90 9.80
C MET A 59 2.03 10.78 10.72
N ALA A 60 2.27 9.59 10.19
CA ALA A 60 2.50 8.41 11.02
C ALA A 60 3.94 7.88 10.98
N ASP A 61 4.67 8.09 9.90
CA ASP A 61 5.96 7.42 9.70
C ASP A 61 7.12 8.35 9.31
N LYS A 62 6.86 9.44 8.61
CA LYS A 62 7.91 10.35 8.14
C LYS A 62 8.60 11.05 9.30
N GLU A 63 9.88 10.79 9.47
CA GLU A 63 10.72 11.44 10.47
C GLU A 63 10.77 12.95 10.26
N PRO A 64 10.35 13.77 11.26
CA PRO A 64 10.38 15.24 11.11
C PRO A 64 11.79 15.84 11.16
N SER A 65 12.70 15.17 11.87
CA SER A 65 14.10 15.60 12.01
C SER A 65 15.00 14.37 12.13
N PRO A 66 16.22 14.37 11.60
CA PRO A 66 17.13 13.24 11.71
C PRO A 66 17.33 12.79 13.15
N GLY A 67 17.19 11.49 13.40
CA GLY A 67 17.35 10.89 14.72
C GLY A 67 16.12 10.92 15.64
N THR A 68 14.96 11.38 15.18
CA THR A 68 13.73 11.48 15.98
C THR A 68 12.68 10.42 15.64
N HIS A 69 12.99 9.49 14.77
CA HIS A 69 12.02 8.52 14.25
C HIS A 69 11.35 7.69 15.34
N GLU A 70 12.13 7.08 16.24
CA GLU A 70 11.58 6.23 17.32
C GLU A 70 10.60 7.00 18.21
N ALA A 71 10.95 8.22 18.59
CA ALA A 71 10.08 9.07 19.40
C ALA A 71 8.84 9.52 18.60
N PHE A 72 9.00 9.75 17.30
CA PHE A 72 7.90 10.17 16.43
C PHE A 72 6.86 9.07 16.24
N VAL A 73 7.28 7.81 16.06
CA VAL A 73 6.36 6.69 15.85
C VAL A 73 5.86 6.03 17.16
N ALA A 74 6.39 6.44 18.32
CA ALA A 74 6.03 5.89 19.62
C ALA A 74 4.53 5.96 20.00
N PRO A 75 3.74 6.99 19.63
CA PRO A 75 2.32 7.01 19.92
C PRO A 75 1.57 5.80 19.36
N LEU A 76 0.72 5.16 20.15
CA LEU A 76 0.00 3.93 19.79
C LEU A 76 -0.80 4.06 18.48
N TRP A 77 -1.42 5.21 18.24
CA TRP A 77 -2.18 5.41 17.00
C TRP A 77 -1.30 5.35 15.75
N LYS A 78 -0.05 5.84 15.83
CA LYS A 78 0.91 5.76 14.71
C LYS A 78 1.38 4.33 14.48
N GLN A 79 1.64 3.59 15.57
CA GLN A 79 1.97 2.18 15.49
C GLN A 79 0.82 1.37 14.87
N SER A 80 -0.42 1.69 15.24
CA SER A 80 -1.62 1.08 14.66
C SER A 80 -1.75 1.40 13.17
N VAL A 81 -1.50 2.64 12.77
CA VAL A 81 -1.49 3.03 11.34
C VAL A 81 -0.41 2.25 10.58
N GLY A 82 0.81 2.17 11.10
CA GLY A 82 1.90 1.41 10.48
C GLY A 82 1.55 -0.06 10.31
N SER A 83 1.02 -0.70 11.35
CA SER A 83 0.58 -2.09 11.30
C SER A 83 -0.54 -2.31 10.27
N THR A 84 -1.54 -1.42 10.24
CA THR A 84 -2.64 -1.49 9.29
C THR A 84 -2.17 -1.29 7.85
N VAL A 85 -1.30 -0.31 7.62
CA VAL A 85 -0.69 -0.05 6.30
C VAL A 85 0.02 -1.30 5.79
N HIS A 86 0.77 -1.97 6.65
CA HIS A 86 1.49 -3.18 6.28
C HIS A 86 0.55 -4.33 5.90
N CYS A 87 -0.50 -4.56 6.69
CA CYS A 87 -1.53 -5.57 6.39
C CYS A 87 -2.26 -5.25 5.08
N VAL A 88 -2.73 -4.02 4.92
CA VAL A 88 -3.47 -3.59 3.72
C VAL A 88 -2.59 -3.69 2.47
N ALA A 89 -1.31 -3.37 2.56
CA ALA A 89 -0.38 -3.52 1.44
C ALA A 89 -0.29 -4.99 0.98
N GLY A 90 -0.23 -5.92 1.91
CA GLY A 90 -0.23 -7.36 1.61
C GLY A 90 -1.56 -7.83 1.02
N ASP A 91 -2.65 -7.56 1.70
CA ASP A 91 -3.99 -7.98 1.31
C ASP A 91 -4.37 -7.43 -0.07
N ALA A 92 -4.21 -6.12 -0.29
CA ALA A 92 -4.53 -5.48 -1.56
C ALA A 92 -3.68 -6.01 -2.71
N THR A 93 -2.39 -6.25 -2.48
CA THR A 93 -1.50 -6.84 -3.50
C THR A 93 -1.97 -8.23 -3.88
N GLY A 94 -2.31 -9.07 -2.92
CA GLY A 94 -2.84 -10.43 -3.17
C GLY A 94 -4.15 -10.41 -3.94
N ILE A 95 -5.08 -9.54 -3.56
CA ILE A 95 -6.38 -9.38 -4.24
C ILE A 95 -6.18 -8.91 -5.69
N ILE A 96 -5.37 -7.89 -5.91
CA ILE A 96 -5.14 -7.35 -7.26
C ILE A 96 -4.49 -8.39 -8.17
N LEU A 97 -3.49 -9.11 -7.69
CA LEU A 97 -2.84 -10.18 -8.47
C LEU A 97 -3.81 -11.31 -8.79
N ALA A 98 -4.64 -11.71 -7.82
CA ALA A 98 -5.67 -12.72 -8.02
C ALA A 98 -6.72 -12.26 -9.03
N ALA A 99 -7.22 -11.02 -8.92
CA ALA A 99 -8.19 -10.45 -9.84
C ALA A 99 -7.67 -10.43 -11.29
N ILE A 100 -6.41 -10.06 -11.50
CA ILE A 100 -5.79 -10.11 -12.82
C ILE A 100 -5.76 -11.55 -13.35
N LEU A 101 -5.35 -12.49 -12.53
CA LEU A 101 -5.25 -13.90 -12.93
C LEU A 101 -6.62 -14.50 -13.26
N THR A 102 -7.61 -14.27 -12.42
CA THR A 102 -8.97 -14.80 -12.61
C THR A 102 -9.66 -14.19 -13.83
N ALA A 103 -9.43 -12.89 -14.06
CA ALA A 103 -9.92 -12.21 -15.27
C ALA A 103 -9.29 -12.79 -16.54
N LEU A 104 -7.98 -13.08 -16.54
CA LEU A 104 -7.29 -13.69 -17.67
C LEU A 104 -7.77 -15.12 -17.95
N LEU A 105 -8.15 -15.86 -16.90
CA LEU A 105 -8.65 -17.22 -17.02
C LEU A 105 -10.16 -17.30 -17.31
N GLY A 106 -10.87 -16.16 -17.24
CA GLY A 106 -12.30 -16.10 -17.49
C GLY A 106 -13.12 -16.90 -16.47
N LEU A 107 -12.73 -16.92 -15.22
CA LEU A 107 -13.39 -17.71 -14.17
C LEU A 107 -14.76 -17.11 -13.79
N PRO A 108 -15.70 -17.94 -13.32
CA PRO A 108 -16.99 -17.46 -12.84
C PRO A 108 -16.82 -16.62 -11.56
N MET A 109 -17.73 -15.69 -11.33
CA MET A 109 -17.66 -14.71 -10.22
C MET A 109 -17.46 -15.37 -8.84
N TRP A 110 -18.07 -16.50 -8.56
CA TRP A 110 -17.91 -17.17 -7.26
C TRP A 110 -16.49 -17.70 -7.04
N ALA A 111 -15.84 -18.18 -8.10
CA ALA A 111 -14.45 -18.63 -8.04
C ALA A 111 -13.48 -17.44 -7.96
N ASP A 112 -13.77 -16.36 -8.67
CA ASP A 112 -13.05 -15.11 -8.64
C ASP A 112 -12.98 -14.55 -7.20
N VAL A 113 -14.13 -14.33 -6.58
CA VAL A 113 -14.24 -13.84 -5.19
C VAL A 113 -13.51 -14.76 -4.19
N LEU A 114 -13.64 -16.07 -4.34
CA LEU A 114 -12.98 -17.02 -3.44
C LEU A 114 -11.45 -16.97 -3.57
N ILE A 115 -10.95 -16.91 -4.80
CA ILE A 115 -9.50 -16.85 -5.07
C ILE A 115 -8.92 -15.51 -4.60
N GLU A 116 -9.61 -14.40 -4.83
CA GLU A 116 -9.20 -13.08 -4.33
C GLU A 116 -9.14 -13.05 -2.81
N TYR A 117 -10.14 -13.59 -2.13
CA TYR A 117 -10.19 -13.68 -0.68
C TYR A 117 -9.02 -14.48 -0.10
N VAL A 118 -8.78 -15.68 -0.66
CA VAL A 118 -7.68 -16.56 -0.21
C VAL A 118 -6.32 -15.91 -0.51
N ALA A 119 -6.16 -15.31 -1.68
CA ALA A 119 -4.92 -14.64 -2.07
C ALA A 119 -4.64 -13.42 -1.20
N GLY A 120 -5.64 -12.58 -0.94
CA GLY A 120 -5.50 -11.43 -0.04
C GLY A 120 -5.04 -11.87 1.34
N PHE A 121 -5.73 -12.82 1.93
CA PHE A 121 -5.39 -13.36 3.25
C PHE A 121 -4.00 -13.98 3.30
N ALA A 122 -3.64 -14.79 2.28
CA ALA A 122 -2.32 -15.43 2.21
C ALA A 122 -1.19 -14.41 2.08
N PHE A 123 -1.34 -13.40 1.23
CA PHE A 123 -0.35 -12.33 1.07
C PHE A 123 -0.24 -11.46 2.32
N GLY A 124 -1.35 -11.09 2.94
CA GLY A 124 -1.36 -10.35 4.20
C GLY A 124 -0.61 -11.08 5.30
N LEU A 125 -0.91 -12.36 5.51
CA LEU A 125 -0.20 -13.19 6.47
C LEU A 125 1.29 -13.35 6.13
N PHE A 126 1.61 -13.63 4.88
CA PHE A 126 2.99 -13.84 4.46
C PHE A 126 3.83 -12.59 4.63
N ILE A 127 3.35 -11.45 4.12
CA ILE A 127 4.07 -10.17 4.23
C ILE A 127 4.13 -9.73 5.68
N PHE A 128 3.03 -9.81 6.42
CA PHE A 128 2.97 -9.37 7.81
C PHE A 128 3.74 -10.30 8.74
N GLN A 129 3.47 -11.60 8.70
CA GLN A 129 4.05 -12.55 9.65
C GLN A 129 5.47 -12.98 9.28
N ALA A 130 5.71 -13.35 8.02
CA ALA A 130 6.98 -13.92 7.63
C ALA A 130 8.08 -12.89 7.41
N LEU A 131 7.75 -11.71 6.87
CA LEU A 131 8.72 -10.67 6.56
C LEU A 131 8.88 -9.63 7.67
N PHE A 132 7.80 -9.32 8.40
CA PHE A 132 7.84 -8.33 9.48
C PHE A 132 8.50 -8.88 10.75
N MET A 133 8.29 -10.15 11.06
CA MET A 133 8.87 -10.78 12.26
C MET A 133 10.31 -11.30 12.08
N ARG A 134 10.91 -11.07 10.91
CA ARG A 134 12.32 -11.34 10.67
C ARG A 134 13.18 -10.12 10.97
#